data_f8e28e01e341b8e2fad2f77a8e25afa8
#
_entry.id   f8e28e01e341b8e2fad2f77a8e25afa8
#
_cell.length_a   1.000
_cell.length_b   1.000
_cell.length_c   1.000
_cell.angle_alpha   90.00
_cell.angle_beta   90.00
_cell.angle_gamma   90.00
#
_symmetry.space_group_name_H-M   'P 1'
#
loop_
_entity.id
_entity.type
_entity.pdbx_description
1 polymer ?
#
loop_
_entity_poly.entity_id
_entity_poly.type
_entity_poly.pdbx_seq_one_letter_code
_entity_poly.pdbx_strand_id
1 'polypeptide(L)'
;VARGGHAGTAQCLVGEPGDGWKLARTTLANERVSLSNDSSLGSGGEALLSLVDGLPGGIDDEQLTVLGKVLCDAQSGGLLGLRTTLRSLTGAQPGAESSVAKLIGVEHIQQVWDVAMEWAGPSSLLGEQHRMSATQMFLNSQCMSIAGGTTNVQLNIIGERILGLPRDPEPGK
;
A
#
# COMPACT_ATOMS: atom_id res chain seq x y z
N VAL A 1 15.19 2.65 -23.54
CA VAL A 1 16.45 2.91 -24.27
C VAL A 1 17.31 3.79 -23.39
N ALA A 2 18.15 3.19 -22.55
CA ALA A 2 19.16 3.93 -21.81
C ALA A 2 20.30 4.33 -22.76
N ARG A 3 20.34 5.58 -23.16
CA ARG A 3 21.49 6.21 -23.75
C ARG A 3 22.31 6.88 -22.66
N GLY A 4 23.15 6.12 -22.01
CA GLY A 4 24.16 6.63 -21.07
C GLY A 4 25.22 5.55 -20.97
N GLY A 5 26.44 5.83 -21.45
CA GLY A 5 27.53 4.90 -21.66
C GLY A 5 28.15 4.31 -20.41
N HIS A 6 27.40 3.57 -19.64
CA HIS A 6 27.95 2.58 -18.74
C HIS A 6 27.70 1.21 -19.38
N ALA A 7 28.72 0.68 -20.04
CA ALA A 7 28.78 -0.71 -20.45
C ALA A 7 28.76 -1.58 -19.19
N GLY A 8 27.56 -1.93 -18.71
CA GLY A 8 27.41 -3.02 -17.77
C GLY A 8 28.01 -4.27 -18.41
N THR A 9 28.80 -5.02 -17.65
CA THR A 9 29.32 -6.31 -18.13
C THR A 9 28.16 -7.23 -18.44
N ALA A 10 28.28 -8.14 -19.41
CA ALA A 10 27.26 -9.14 -19.73
C ALA A 10 26.78 -9.93 -18.49
N GLN A 11 27.58 -9.97 -17.43
CA GLN A 11 27.27 -10.56 -16.14
C GLN A 11 26.20 -9.79 -15.33
N CYS A 12 25.92 -8.53 -15.68
CA CYS A 12 24.88 -7.71 -15.06
C CYS A 12 23.52 -7.81 -15.79
N LEU A 13 23.44 -8.60 -16.86
CA LEU A 13 22.21 -8.81 -17.59
C LEU A 13 21.29 -9.77 -16.81
N VAL A 14 20.09 -9.33 -16.50
CA VAL A 14 19.04 -10.17 -15.90
C VAL A 14 18.12 -10.68 -17.02
N GLY A 15 18.08 -11.99 -17.21
CA GLY A 15 17.32 -12.63 -18.30
C GLY A 15 18.00 -12.50 -19.67
N GLU A 16 17.25 -12.74 -20.73
CA GLU A 16 17.74 -12.69 -22.11
C GLU A 16 17.47 -11.33 -22.77
N PRO A 17 18.25 -10.93 -23.78
CA PRO A 17 17.95 -9.75 -24.57
C PRO A 17 16.53 -9.81 -25.15
N GLY A 18 15.71 -8.81 -24.81
CA GLY A 18 14.29 -8.75 -25.20
C GLY A 18 13.30 -9.05 -24.07
N ASP A 19 13.72 -9.66 -22.96
CA ASP A 19 12.86 -10.02 -21.84
C ASP A 19 12.49 -8.83 -20.91
N GLY A 20 13.02 -7.64 -21.15
CA GLY A 20 12.90 -6.49 -20.27
C GLY A 20 11.47 -6.16 -19.85
N TRP A 21 10.51 -6.20 -20.77
CA TRP A 21 9.11 -5.95 -20.46
C TRP A 21 8.47 -7.05 -19.59
N LYS A 22 8.80 -8.30 -19.85
CA LYS A 22 8.33 -9.45 -19.06
C LYS A 22 8.85 -9.35 -17.62
N LEU A 23 10.15 -9.05 -17.47
CA LEU A 23 10.79 -8.86 -16.17
C LEU A 23 10.22 -7.66 -15.39
N ALA A 24 10.02 -6.53 -16.06
CA ALA A 24 9.39 -5.35 -15.48
C ALA A 24 7.98 -5.66 -14.94
N ARG A 25 7.17 -6.38 -15.71
CA ARG A 25 5.83 -6.81 -15.27
C ARG A 25 5.85 -7.72 -14.04
N THR A 26 6.82 -8.63 -13.98
CA THR A 26 7.01 -9.51 -12.81
C THR A 26 7.39 -8.71 -11.58
N THR A 27 8.34 -7.77 -11.73
CA THR A 27 8.76 -6.86 -10.64
C THR A 27 7.59 -6.04 -10.11
N LEU A 28 6.82 -5.41 -11.00
CA LEU A 28 5.64 -4.62 -10.63
C LEU A 28 4.53 -5.47 -9.96
N ALA A 29 4.39 -6.74 -10.33
CA ALA A 29 3.44 -7.63 -9.68
C ALA A 29 3.89 -7.97 -8.25
N ASN A 30 5.17 -8.25 -8.05
CA ASN A 30 5.74 -8.52 -6.74
C ASN A 30 5.74 -7.29 -5.84
N GLU A 31 6.03 -6.11 -6.39
CA GLU A 31 5.94 -4.84 -5.67
C GLU A 31 4.54 -4.59 -5.09
N ARG A 32 3.49 -4.85 -5.88
CA ARG A 32 2.10 -4.73 -5.39
C ARG A 32 1.82 -5.65 -4.21
N VAL A 33 2.30 -6.88 -4.26
CA VAL A 33 2.16 -7.84 -3.15
C VAL A 33 2.93 -7.35 -1.92
N SER A 34 4.16 -6.87 -2.08
CA SER A 34 4.96 -6.32 -1.00
C SER A 34 4.26 -5.11 -0.36
N LEU A 35 3.82 -4.15 -1.17
CA LEU A 35 3.09 -2.97 -0.67
C LEU A 35 1.76 -3.33 0.01
N SER A 36 1.06 -4.36 -0.47
CA SER A 36 -0.15 -4.83 0.21
C SER A 36 0.16 -5.53 1.54
N ASN A 37 1.33 -6.11 1.70
CA ASN A 37 1.78 -6.75 2.94
C ASN A 37 2.35 -5.73 3.95
N ASP A 38 3.07 -4.71 3.49
CA ASP A 38 3.62 -3.64 4.34
C ASP A 38 2.54 -2.65 4.82
N SER A 39 1.50 -2.44 4.02
CA SER A 39 0.25 -1.81 4.44
C SER A 39 -0.67 -2.79 5.16
N SER A 40 -0.20 -4.03 5.39
CA SER A 40 -0.95 -5.03 6.13
C SER A 40 -0.98 -4.60 7.61
N LEU A 41 -1.86 -3.95 7.97
CA LEU A 41 -3.09 -4.11 8.66
C LEU A 41 -3.02 -4.40 10.17
N GLY A 42 -1.92 -4.74 10.69
CA GLY A 42 -1.65 -4.73 12.12
C GLY A 42 -0.90 -3.45 12.48
N SER A 43 0.13 -3.07 11.72
CA SER A 43 1.09 -2.03 12.11
C SER A 43 0.47 -0.63 12.25
N GLY A 44 -0.44 -0.25 11.40
CA GLY A 44 -1.13 1.04 11.47
C GLY A 44 -2.08 1.11 12.67
N GLY A 45 -2.87 0.06 12.91
CA GLY A 45 -3.77 -0.03 14.07
C GLY A 45 -3.02 -0.03 15.40
N GLU A 46 -1.91 -0.77 15.49
CA GLU A 46 -1.06 -0.80 16.69
C GLU A 46 -0.40 0.55 16.96
N ALA A 47 0.05 1.26 15.92
CA ALA A 47 0.61 2.59 16.05
C ALA A 47 -0.43 3.59 16.56
N LEU A 48 -1.67 3.52 16.08
CA LEU A 48 -2.76 4.36 16.54
C LEU A 48 -3.14 4.05 18.00
N LEU A 49 -3.19 2.77 18.40
CA LEU A 49 -3.41 2.36 19.79
C LEU A 49 -2.31 2.92 20.70
N SER A 50 -1.05 2.81 20.30
CA SER A 50 0.08 3.36 21.06
C SER A 50 0.02 4.89 21.19
N LEU A 51 -0.49 5.57 20.17
CA LEU A 51 -0.71 7.02 20.22
C LEU A 51 -1.81 7.35 21.23
N VAL A 52 -2.93 6.63 21.21
CA VAL A 52 -4.06 6.82 22.14
C VAL A 52 -3.62 6.64 23.59
N ASP A 53 -2.81 5.62 23.88
CA ASP A 53 -2.27 5.38 25.22
C ASP A 53 -1.40 6.55 25.74
N GLY A 54 -0.80 7.30 24.83
CA GLY A 54 0.03 8.47 25.13
C GLY A 54 -0.72 9.80 25.20
N LEU A 55 -2.01 9.85 24.84
CA LEU A 55 -2.78 11.10 24.79
C LEU A 55 -3.16 11.58 26.20
N PRO A 56 -2.81 12.82 26.59
CA PRO A 56 -3.26 13.41 27.84
C PRO A 56 -4.80 13.53 27.85
N GLY A 57 -5.47 12.82 28.74
CA GLY A 57 -6.93 12.85 28.86
C GLY A 57 -7.67 11.75 28.09
N GLY A 58 -6.95 10.89 27.36
CA GLY A 58 -7.55 9.79 26.61
C GLY A 58 -8.30 10.27 25.36
N ILE A 59 -9.25 9.46 24.91
CA ILE A 59 -10.12 9.73 23.74
C ILE A 59 -11.59 9.79 24.19
N ASP A 60 -12.39 10.57 23.48
CA ASP A 60 -13.83 10.67 23.69
C ASP A 60 -14.61 9.55 22.95
N ASP A 61 -15.95 9.55 23.08
CA ASP A 61 -16.82 8.53 22.49
C ASP A 61 -16.82 8.58 20.94
N GLU A 62 -16.66 9.76 20.35
CA GLU A 62 -16.58 9.92 18.90
C GLU A 62 -15.24 9.35 18.39
N GLN A 63 -14.15 9.71 19.02
CA GLN A 63 -12.83 9.18 18.73
C GLN A 63 -12.76 7.65 18.94
N LEU A 64 -13.42 7.13 20.00
CA LEU A 64 -13.52 5.70 20.25
C LEU A 64 -14.25 4.97 19.08
N THR A 65 -15.29 5.59 18.56
CA THR A 65 -16.01 5.05 17.39
C THR A 65 -15.13 5.02 16.14
N VAL A 66 -14.37 6.08 15.89
CA VAL A 66 -13.38 6.13 14.79
C VAL A 66 -12.30 5.08 14.97
N LEU A 67 -11.74 4.95 16.19
CA LEU A 67 -10.76 3.91 16.50
C LEU A 67 -11.30 2.51 16.23
N GLY A 68 -12.53 2.22 16.67
CA GLY A 68 -13.17 0.94 16.43
C GLY A 68 -13.32 0.62 14.94
N LYS A 69 -13.69 1.60 14.12
CA LYS A 69 -13.75 1.45 12.67
C LYS A 69 -12.38 1.15 12.06
N VAL A 70 -11.36 1.93 12.42
CA VAL A 70 -9.99 1.72 11.93
C VAL A 70 -9.48 0.32 12.27
N LEU A 71 -9.75 -0.17 13.49
CA LEU A 71 -9.34 -1.51 13.91
C LEU A 71 -10.11 -2.61 13.16
N CYS A 72 -11.39 -2.42 12.87
CA CYS A 72 -12.17 -3.34 12.03
C CYS A 72 -11.63 -3.40 10.59
N ASP A 73 -11.29 -2.25 10.02
CA ASP A 73 -10.70 -2.17 8.67
C ASP A 73 -9.31 -2.82 8.66
N ALA A 74 -8.50 -2.60 9.70
CA ALA A 74 -7.23 -3.27 9.91
C ALA A 74 -7.39 -4.79 9.93
N GLN A 75 -8.30 -5.32 10.72
CA GLN A 75 -8.55 -6.75 10.82
C GLN A 75 -9.01 -7.34 9.48
N SER A 76 -9.92 -6.66 8.79
CA SER A 76 -10.47 -7.12 7.52
C SER A 76 -9.39 -7.29 6.46
N GLY A 77 -8.52 -6.34 6.34
CA GLY A 77 -7.46 -6.45 5.39
C GLY A 77 -6.37 -7.45 5.85
N GLY A 78 -6.06 -7.59 7.18
CA GLY A 78 -5.17 -8.68 7.67
C GLY A 78 -5.67 -10.04 7.21
N LEU A 79 -6.98 -10.26 7.22
CA LEU A 79 -7.59 -11.47 6.68
C LEU A 79 -7.40 -11.60 5.16
N LEU A 80 -7.47 -10.50 4.41
CA LEU A 80 -7.17 -10.51 2.97
C LEU A 80 -5.69 -10.85 2.71
N GLY A 81 -4.78 -10.28 3.49
CA GLY A 81 -3.35 -10.59 3.42
C GLY A 81 -3.07 -12.06 3.74
N LEU A 82 -3.66 -12.59 4.81
CA LEU A 82 -3.55 -14.01 5.19
C LEU A 82 -4.07 -14.93 4.08
N ARG A 83 -5.23 -14.61 3.49
CA ARG A 83 -5.79 -15.36 2.36
C ARG A 83 -4.82 -15.39 1.17
N THR A 84 -4.21 -14.26 0.85
CA THR A 84 -3.23 -14.16 -0.25
C THR A 84 -2.01 -15.01 0.03
N THR A 85 -1.49 -14.97 1.27
CA THR A 85 -0.36 -15.78 1.71
C THR A 85 -0.67 -17.27 1.61
N LEU A 86 -1.82 -17.71 2.13
CA LEU A 86 -2.24 -19.12 2.05
C LEU A 86 -2.36 -19.61 0.60
N ARG A 87 -2.88 -18.78 -0.31
CA ARG A 87 -2.94 -19.11 -1.74
C ARG A 87 -1.56 -19.22 -2.37
N SER A 88 -0.62 -18.37 -1.99
CA SER A 88 0.76 -18.45 -2.50
C SER A 88 1.47 -19.73 -2.07
N LEU A 89 1.20 -20.23 -0.86
CA LEU A 89 1.73 -21.49 -0.37
C LEU A 89 1.24 -22.72 -1.18
N THR A 90 0.09 -22.60 -1.84
CA THR A 90 -0.43 -23.63 -2.76
C THR A 90 0.04 -23.44 -4.21
N GLY A 91 1.01 -22.56 -4.44
CA GLY A 91 1.60 -22.32 -5.77
C GLY A 91 0.83 -21.33 -6.64
N ALA A 92 -0.23 -20.70 -6.11
CA ALA A 92 -0.96 -19.68 -6.85
C ALA A 92 -0.11 -18.42 -7.05
N GLN A 93 -0.03 -17.95 -8.28
CA GLN A 93 0.64 -16.68 -8.59
C GLN A 93 -0.23 -15.49 -8.21
N PRO A 94 0.38 -14.35 -7.84
CA PRO A 94 -0.36 -13.11 -7.58
C PRO A 94 -1.24 -12.73 -8.77
N GLY A 95 -2.54 -12.59 -8.54
CA GLY A 95 -3.53 -12.23 -9.54
C GLY A 95 -4.00 -10.77 -9.43
N ALA A 96 -5.11 -10.46 -10.12
CA ALA A 96 -5.72 -9.13 -10.10
C ALA A 96 -6.26 -8.75 -8.69
N GLU A 97 -6.52 -9.74 -7.84
CA GLU A 97 -6.91 -9.52 -6.43
C GLU A 97 -5.86 -8.76 -5.62
N SER A 98 -4.59 -8.79 -6.00
CA SER A 98 -3.55 -7.95 -5.39
C SER A 98 -3.82 -6.45 -5.56
N SER A 99 -4.53 -6.07 -6.63
CA SER A 99 -4.95 -4.68 -6.86
C SER A 99 -6.02 -4.24 -5.85
N VAL A 100 -6.94 -5.12 -5.48
CA VAL A 100 -7.94 -4.86 -4.43
C VAL A 100 -7.27 -4.68 -3.08
N ALA A 101 -6.39 -5.61 -2.72
CA ALA A 101 -5.65 -5.55 -1.46
C ALA A 101 -4.80 -4.26 -1.37
N LYS A 102 -4.14 -3.88 -2.48
CA LYS A 102 -3.36 -2.64 -2.55
C LYS A 102 -4.22 -1.39 -2.34
N LEU A 103 -5.38 -1.29 -2.98
CA LEU A 103 -6.27 -0.14 -2.80
C LEU A 103 -6.74 -0.01 -1.36
N ILE A 104 -7.29 -1.10 -0.79
CA ILE A 104 -7.77 -1.13 0.59
C ILE A 104 -6.65 -0.80 1.57
N GLY A 105 -5.46 -1.39 1.39
CA GLY A 105 -4.33 -1.16 2.26
C GLY A 105 -3.83 0.28 2.23
N VAL A 106 -3.75 0.90 1.04
CA VAL A 106 -3.35 2.30 0.91
C VAL A 106 -4.37 3.24 1.53
N GLU A 107 -5.66 3.04 1.28
CA GLU A 107 -6.73 3.83 1.85
C GLU A 107 -6.73 3.74 3.38
N HIS A 108 -6.57 2.52 3.90
CA HIS A 108 -6.48 2.28 5.33
C HIS A 108 -5.27 2.98 5.98
N ILE A 109 -4.06 2.84 5.43
CA ILE A 109 -2.87 3.45 6.02
C ILE A 109 -2.93 4.99 5.98
N GLN A 110 -3.49 5.57 4.93
CA GLN A 110 -3.72 7.01 4.87
C GLN A 110 -4.71 7.45 5.94
N GLN A 111 -5.83 6.76 6.10
CA GLN A 111 -6.82 7.04 7.14
C GLN A 111 -6.22 6.94 8.57
N VAL A 112 -5.41 5.92 8.83
CA VAL A 112 -4.71 5.78 10.13
C VAL A 112 -3.87 7.01 10.45
N TRP A 113 -3.07 7.47 9.49
CA TRP A 113 -2.17 8.59 9.73
C TRP A 113 -2.86 9.94 9.68
N ASP A 114 -3.97 10.09 8.95
CA ASP A 114 -4.86 11.25 9.03
C ASP A 114 -5.42 11.40 10.46
N VAL A 115 -5.98 10.31 11.00
CA VAL A 115 -6.51 10.25 12.36
C VAL A 115 -5.41 10.50 13.40
N ALA A 116 -4.24 9.90 13.22
CA ALA A 116 -3.11 10.10 14.12
C ALA A 116 -2.64 11.57 14.17
N MET A 117 -2.60 12.24 13.01
CA MET A 117 -2.24 13.65 12.93
C MET A 117 -3.30 14.55 13.59
N GLU A 118 -4.57 14.26 13.38
CA GLU A 118 -5.69 14.99 13.99
C GLU A 118 -5.63 14.88 15.51
N TRP A 119 -5.48 13.67 16.06
CA TRP A 119 -5.50 13.45 17.51
C TRP A 119 -4.22 13.94 18.21
N ALA A 120 -3.07 13.83 17.55
CA ALA A 120 -1.82 14.39 18.07
C ALA A 120 -1.82 15.93 18.05
N GLY A 121 -2.64 16.57 17.21
CA GLY A 121 -2.79 18.01 17.12
C GLY A 121 -1.47 18.73 16.78
N PRO A 122 -1.33 20.02 17.19
CA PRO A 122 -0.14 20.81 16.88
C PRO A 122 1.18 20.22 17.39
N SER A 123 1.15 19.39 18.43
CA SER A 123 2.35 18.74 18.97
C SER A 123 2.99 17.78 17.95
N SER A 124 2.22 17.21 17.03
CA SER A 124 2.73 16.36 15.96
C SER A 124 3.68 17.08 15.02
N LEU A 125 3.49 18.40 14.83
CA LEU A 125 4.32 19.23 13.96
C LEU A 125 5.63 19.64 14.63
N LEU A 126 5.65 19.64 15.96
CA LEU A 126 6.82 20.01 16.77
C LEU A 126 7.61 18.79 17.26
N GLY A 127 7.14 17.61 16.91
CA GLY A 127 7.64 16.35 17.43
C GLY A 127 9.12 16.12 17.15
N GLU A 128 9.76 15.49 18.11
CA GLU A 128 11.16 15.10 18.05
C GLU A 128 11.47 14.33 16.75
N GLN A 129 12.68 14.51 16.24
CA GLN A 129 13.20 13.88 15.01
C GLN A 129 13.33 12.34 15.12
N HIS A 130 12.34 11.68 15.65
CA HIS A 130 12.31 10.22 15.69
C HIS A 130 11.83 9.68 14.34
N ARG A 131 12.54 8.71 13.84
CA ARG A 131 12.39 8.09 12.51
C ARG A 131 10.99 7.55 12.16
N MET A 132 10.03 7.65 13.04
CA MET A 132 8.68 7.10 12.91
C MET A 132 7.62 8.04 13.52
N SER A 133 7.81 9.36 13.40
CA SER A 133 6.79 10.30 13.87
C SER A 133 5.50 10.20 13.04
N ALA A 134 4.35 10.48 13.64
CA ALA A 134 3.06 10.50 12.94
C ALA A 134 3.12 11.39 11.69
N THR A 135 3.79 12.54 11.76
CA THR A 135 4.00 13.45 10.63
C THR A 135 4.77 12.81 9.49
N GLN A 136 5.87 12.11 9.78
CA GLN A 136 6.63 11.43 8.74
C GLN A 136 5.82 10.30 8.08
N MET A 137 5.09 9.54 8.86
CA MET A 137 4.25 8.46 8.38
C MET A 137 3.07 8.99 7.55
N PHE A 138 2.44 10.09 7.99
CA PHE A 138 1.41 10.80 7.23
C PHE A 138 1.95 11.23 5.86
N LEU A 139 3.07 11.95 5.80
CA LEU A 139 3.68 12.39 4.55
C LEU A 139 4.08 11.22 3.65
N ASN A 140 4.66 10.18 4.22
CA ASN A 140 5.07 8.99 3.49
C ASN A 140 3.86 8.19 2.96
N SER A 141 2.75 8.14 3.67
CA SER A 141 1.54 7.41 3.25
C SER A 141 0.98 7.93 1.93
N GLN A 142 1.18 9.22 1.63
CA GLN A 142 0.69 9.83 0.38
C GLN A 142 1.36 9.22 -0.86
N CYS A 143 2.64 8.85 -0.79
CA CYS A 143 3.32 8.23 -1.92
C CYS A 143 2.79 6.82 -2.24
N MET A 144 2.16 6.15 -1.28
CA MET A 144 1.60 4.81 -1.46
C MET A 144 0.46 4.77 -2.49
N SER A 145 -0.24 5.88 -2.72
CA SER A 145 -1.26 5.97 -3.78
C SER A 145 -0.66 5.94 -5.20
N ILE A 146 0.65 6.18 -5.32
CA ILE A 146 1.39 6.20 -6.60
C ILE A 146 2.23 4.92 -6.75
N ALA A 147 2.95 4.53 -5.69
CA ALA A 147 3.81 3.36 -5.67
C ALA A 147 3.06 2.07 -6.03
N GLY A 148 3.69 1.17 -6.76
CA GLY A 148 3.08 -0.10 -7.22
C GLY A 148 1.94 0.06 -8.24
N GLY A 149 1.75 1.27 -8.78
CA GLY A 149 0.69 1.67 -9.69
C GLY A 149 -0.38 2.52 -9.02
N THR A 150 -0.77 3.58 -9.72
CA THR A 150 -1.74 4.56 -9.21
C THR A 150 -3.11 3.93 -8.94
N THR A 151 -3.91 4.61 -8.13
CA THR A 151 -5.32 4.22 -7.85
C THR A 151 -6.09 3.92 -9.13
N ASN A 152 -6.00 4.78 -10.15
CA ASN A 152 -6.68 4.55 -11.44
C ASN A 152 -6.19 3.31 -12.16
N VAL A 153 -4.88 3.03 -12.14
CA VAL A 153 -4.32 1.79 -12.71
C VAL A 153 -4.86 0.56 -11.98
N GLN A 154 -4.96 0.61 -10.66
CA GLN A 154 -5.53 -0.51 -9.89
C GLN A 154 -7.02 -0.70 -10.19
N LEU A 155 -7.80 0.38 -10.28
CA LEU A 155 -9.22 0.34 -10.63
C LEU A 155 -9.43 -0.24 -12.03
N ASN A 156 -8.60 0.13 -13.01
CA ASN A 156 -8.66 -0.46 -14.35
C ASN A 156 -8.35 -1.96 -14.33
N ILE A 157 -7.34 -2.40 -13.57
CA ILE A 157 -7.03 -3.83 -13.43
C ILE A 157 -8.20 -4.59 -12.80
N ILE A 158 -8.84 -4.03 -11.78
CA ILE A 158 -10.01 -4.61 -11.12
C ILE A 158 -11.18 -4.67 -12.11
N GLY A 159 -11.49 -3.56 -12.76
CA GLY A 159 -12.57 -3.45 -13.72
C GLY A 159 -12.43 -4.48 -14.85
N GLU A 160 -11.28 -4.50 -15.51
CA GLU A 160 -11.03 -5.38 -16.65
C GLU A 160 -10.93 -6.87 -16.27
N ARG A 161 -10.18 -7.18 -15.17
CA ARG A 161 -9.78 -8.57 -14.91
C ARG A 161 -10.61 -9.28 -13.86
N ILE A 162 -11.28 -8.54 -12.97
CA ILE A 162 -12.14 -9.12 -11.92
C ILE A 162 -13.60 -8.97 -12.32
N LEU A 163 -14.01 -7.76 -12.75
CA LEU A 163 -15.40 -7.48 -13.10
C LEU A 163 -15.73 -7.76 -14.57
N GLY A 164 -14.72 -8.01 -15.41
CA GLY A 164 -14.92 -8.30 -16.85
C GLY A 164 -15.43 -7.11 -17.67
N LEU A 165 -15.21 -5.88 -17.18
CA LEU A 165 -15.61 -4.67 -17.91
C LEU A 165 -14.76 -4.48 -19.18
N PRO A 166 -15.31 -3.85 -20.22
CA PRO A 166 -14.56 -3.55 -21.42
C PRO A 166 -13.41 -2.58 -21.11
N ARG A 167 -12.33 -2.73 -21.85
CA ARG A 167 -11.22 -1.76 -21.81
C ARG A 167 -11.67 -0.41 -22.35
N ASP A 168 -11.05 0.64 -21.79
CA ASP A 168 -11.16 1.96 -22.39
C ASP A 168 -10.64 1.91 -23.83
N PRO A 169 -11.33 2.61 -24.76
CA PRO A 169 -10.85 2.70 -26.15
C PRO A 169 -9.47 3.36 -26.16
N GLU A 170 -8.54 2.75 -26.90
CA GLU A 170 -7.22 3.36 -27.09
C GLU A 170 -7.37 4.70 -27.83
N PRO A 171 -6.74 5.79 -27.35
CA PRO A 171 -6.77 7.05 -28.04
C PRO A 171 -6.28 6.89 -29.48
N GLY A 172 -7.12 7.17 -30.46
CA GLY A 172 -6.75 7.18 -31.89
C GLY A 172 -7.06 5.91 -32.68
N LYS A 173 -7.87 4.98 -32.14
CA LYS A 173 -8.51 3.91 -32.94
C LYS A 173 -9.98 4.15 -33.10
#